data_fc77cfea497e150e967c8d23df18b7e8
#
_entry.id   fc77cfea497e150e967c8d23df18b7e8
#
_cell.length_a   1.000
_cell.length_b   1.000
_cell.length_c   1.000
_cell.angle_alpha   90.00
_cell.angle_beta   90.00
_cell.angle_gamma   90.00
#
_symmetry.space_group_name_H-M   'P 1'
#
loop_
_entity.id
_entity.type
_entity.pdbx_description
1 polymer ?
#
loop_
_entity_poly.entity_id
_entity_poly.type
_entity_poly.pdbx_seq_one_letter_code
_entity_poly.pdbx_strand_id
1 'polypeptide(L)'
;MKVEKGKAMNRLVRSALLGVLTLAVLSCEARTDRTDTGGVLLSVSDFDELPIAFSVSSNCEFTSLCFVQVGSLTVRNVILNPNAPNSDLMDVEIKSYQVTYRRLDTGTRVPRPLVEGQFGIVPHGGNMQVDNLVVMGPEQLLNTPLSDLLLVNGGFDKETGSPVIKLELALTFFGKTLSGDDVATEPAKFAISFSS
;
A
#
# COMPACT_ATOMS: atom_id res chain seq x y z
N MET A 1 31.16 -41.08 -49.45
CA MET A 1 29.94 -40.27 -49.13
C MET A 1 29.47 -40.56 -47.69
N LYS A 2 30.24 -40.16 -46.64
CA LYS A 2 29.97 -40.52 -45.23
C LYS A 2 30.23 -39.39 -44.20
N VAL A 3 30.42 -38.11 -44.64
CA VAL A 3 30.86 -37.02 -43.72
C VAL A 3 29.75 -35.97 -43.45
N GLU A 4 28.63 -35.98 -44.15
CA GLU A 4 27.61 -34.90 -43.97
C GLU A 4 26.57 -35.16 -42.89
N LYS A 5 26.35 -36.43 -42.44
CA LYS A 5 25.35 -36.73 -41.40
C LYS A 5 25.73 -36.21 -39.98
N GLY A 6 27.01 -36.12 -39.68
CA GLY A 6 27.48 -35.64 -38.35
C GLY A 6 27.29 -34.14 -38.07
N LYS A 7 27.37 -33.32 -39.12
CA LYS A 7 27.24 -31.86 -38.95
C LYS A 7 25.79 -31.39 -38.75
N ALA A 8 24.82 -32.08 -39.36
CA ALA A 8 23.42 -31.75 -39.22
C ALA A 8 22.89 -32.08 -37.81
N MET A 9 23.33 -33.22 -37.27
CA MET A 9 22.93 -33.70 -35.94
C MET A 9 23.45 -32.76 -34.81
N ASN A 10 24.68 -32.24 -34.94
CA ASN A 10 25.25 -31.31 -33.99
C ASN A 10 24.54 -29.94 -33.99
N ARG A 11 24.00 -29.50 -35.15
CA ARG A 11 23.22 -28.23 -35.23
C ARG A 11 21.85 -28.39 -34.58
N LEU A 12 21.16 -29.50 -34.78
CA LEU A 12 19.87 -29.80 -34.17
C LEU A 12 19.96 -29.90 -32.63
N VAL A 13 20.99 -30.56 -32.11
CA VAL A 13 21.21 -30.70 -30.65
C VAL A 13 21.53 -29.32 -30.03
N ARG A 14 22.34 -28.48 -30.71
CA ARG A 14 22.64 -27.12 -30.22
C ARG A 14 21.40 -26.19 -30.24
N SER A 15 20.56 -26.32 -31.26
CA SER A 15 19.31 -25.52 -31.33
C SER A 15 18.28 -25.97 -30.27
N ALA A 16 18.19 -27.28 -29.99
CA ALA A 16 17.33 -27.80 -28.94
C ALA A 16 17.82 -27.42 -27.55
N LEU A 17 19.14 -27.42 -27.32
CA LEU A 17 19.73 -27.00 -26.05
C LEU A 17 19.53 -25.50 -25.78
N LEU A 18 19.64 -24.64 -26.81
CA LEU A 18 19.35 -23.21 -26.69
C LEU A 18 17.86 -22.94 -26.40
N GLY A 19 16.95 -23.71 -27.02
CA GLY A 19 15.52 -23.59 -26.81
C GLY A 19 15.07 -23.96 -25.38
N VAL A 20 15.70 -24.98 -24.79
CA VAL A 20 15.43 -25.38 -23.39
C VAL A 20 16.00 -24.39 -22.40
N LEU A 21 17.15 -23.79 -22.69
CA LEU A 21 17.75 -22.77 -21.83
C LEU A 21 16.94 -21.47 -21.79
N THR A 22 16.32 -21.06 -22.91
CA THR A 22 15.47 -19.87 -22.96
C THR A 22 14.11 -20.07 -22.27
N LEU A 23 13.56 -21.28 -22.27
CA LEU A 23 12.33 -21.59 -21.51
C LEU A 23 12.54 -21.58 -19.98
N ALA A 24 13.73 -21.94 -19.52
CA ALA A 24 14.04 -21.96 -18.08
C ALA A 24 14.19 -20.54 -17.47
N VAL A 25 14.47 -19.52 -18.29
CA VAL A 25 14.63 -18.13 -17.79
C VAL A 25 13.29 -17.41 -17.68
N LEU A 26 12.22 -17.89 -18.36
CA LEU A 26 10.89 -17.28 -18.34
C LEU A 26 10.02 -17.73 -17.16
N SER A 27 10.48 -18.67 -16.33
CA SER A 27 9.70 -19.22 -15.20
C SER A 27 10.01 -18.56 -13.85
N CYS A 28 10.89 -17.57 -13.79
CA CYS A 28 11.14 -16.76 -12.59
C CYS A 28 10.40 -15.41 -12.68
N GLU A 29 9.09 -15.41 -12.88
CA GLU A 29 8.28 -14.30 -12.40
C GLU A 29 8.20 -14.44 -10.87
N ALA A 30 9.02 -13.66 -10.17
CA ALA A 30 8.79 -13.38 -8.78
C ALA A 30 7.39 -12.76 -8.70
N ARG A 31 6.40 -13.54 -8.24
CA ARG A 31 5.05 -13.05 -7.96
C ARG A 31 5.14 -12.10 -6.77
N THR A 32 5.43 -10.84 -7.06
CA THR A 32 5.49 -9.75 -6.06
C THR A 32 4.10 -9.23 -5.67
N ASP A 33 3.04 -9.73 -6.34
CA ASP A 33 1.68 -9.20 -6.19
C ASP A 33 0.79 -10.03 -5.27
N ARG A 34 1.35 -11.01 -4.54
CA ARG A 34 0.55 -11.81 -3.61
C ARG A 34 0.59 -11.22 -2.22
N THR A 35 -0.57 -10.80 -1.75
CA THR A 35 -0.84 -10.44 -0.35
C THR A 35 -0.73 -11.63 0.61
N ASP A 36 -0.61 -12.86 0.09
CA ASP A 36 -0.57 -14.14 0.82
C ASP A 36 0.81 -14.84 0.78
N THR A 37 1.90 -14.12 0.51
CA THR A 37 3.25 -14.67 0.59
C THR A 37 3.60 -15.05 2.03
N GLY A 38 4.28 -16.18 2.22
CA GLY A 38 4.70 -16.66 3.54
C GLY A 38 3.61 -17.42 4.32
N GLY A 39 2.48 -17.79 3.69
CA GLY A 39 1.41 -18.56 4.35
C GLY A 39 0.56 -17.76 5.32
N VAL A 40 0.71 -16.42 5.35
CA VAL A 40 -0.06 -15.48 6.16
C VAL A 40 -0.81 -14.50 5.26
N LEU A 41 -1.94 -14.02 5.74
CA LEU A 41 -2.71 -12.93 5.13
C LEU A 41 -2.84 -11.81 6.15
N LEU A 42 -2.33 -10.62 5.82
CA LEU A 42 -2.56 -9.43 6.63
C LEU A 42 -3.85 -8.73 6.20
N SER A 43 -4.64 -8.33 7.18
CA SER A 43 -5.84 -7.51 6.95
C SER A 43 -5.90 -6.35 7.94
N VAL A 44 -6.59 -5.27 7.54
CA VAL A 44 -6.87 -4.11 8.40
C VAL A 44 -8.36 -4.10 8.69
N SER A 45 -8.71 -3.90 9.96
CA SER A 45 -10.10 -3.88 10.42
C SER A 45 -10.27 -2.96 11.63
N ASP A 46 -11.50 -2.90 12.14
CA ASP A 46 -11.86 -2.26 13.40
C ASP A 46 -11.36 -0.82 13.48
N PHE A 47 -11.66 -0.04 12.44
CA PHE A 47 -11.38 1.40 12.45
C PHE A 47 -12.28 2.08 13.47
N ASP A 48 -11.67 2.88 14.33
CA ASP A 48 -12.35 3.78 15.26
C ASP A 48 -11.96 5.22 14.98
N GLU A 49 -12.89 6.15 15.22
CA GLU A 49 -12.71 7.58 14.99
C GLU A 49 -12.18 7.92 13.59
N LEU A 50 -12.78 7.30 12.54
CA LEU A 50 -12.50 7.68 11.16
C LEU A 50 -12.95 9.12 10.90
N PRO A 51 -12.04 10.02 10.48
CA PRO A 51 -12.44 11.36 10.10
C PRO A 51 -13.25 11.31 8.80
N ILE A 52 -14.52 11.73 8.83
CA ILE A 52 -15.38 11.83 7.65
C ILE A 52 -15.31 13.20 6.98
N ALA A 53 -14.91 14.22 7.72
CA ALA A 53 -14.74 15.58 7.25
C ALA A 53 -13.57 16.26 7.96
N PHE A 54 -12.89 17.15 7.24
CA PHE A 54 -11.75 17.93 7.77
C PHE A 54 -11.75 19.33 7.15
N SER A 55 -11.75 20.38 8.00
CA SER A 55 -11.57 21.75 7.54
C SER A 55 -10.07 22.08 7.48
N VAL A 56 -9.59 22.36 6.26
CA VAL A 56 -8.17 22.69 6.02
C VAL A 56 -7.85 24.07 6.61
N SER A 57 -8.69 25.07 6.39
CA SER A 57 -8.46 26.42 6.95
C SER A 57 -8.45 26.42 8.46
N SER A 58 -9.44 25.80 9.10
CA SER A 58 -9.55 25.80 10.56
C SER A 58 -8.37 25.10 11.24
N ASN A 59 -7.80 24.07 10.61
CA ASN A 59 -6.75 23.26 11.21
C ASN A 59 -5.34 23.63 10.77
N CYS A 60 -5.17 24.22 9.56
CA CYS A 60 -3.85 24.39 8.95
C CYS A 60 -3.45 25.86 8.70
N GLU A 61 -4.37 26.83 8.72
CA GLU A 61 -4.08 28.19 8.28
C GLU A 61 -3.07 28.93 9.18
N PHE A 62 -3.07 28.59 10.48
CA PHE A 62 -2.19 29.24 11.47
C PHE A 62 -1.12 28.32 12.04
N THR A 63 -0.98 27.11 11.52
CA THR A 63 0.01 26.13 12.00
C THR A 63 0.56 25.29 10.86
N SER A 64 1.87 25.04 10.92
CA SER A 64 2.53 24.07 10.02
C SER A 64 2.40 22.62 10.51
N LEU A 65 1.76 22.39 11.66
CA LEU A 65 1.62 21.09 12.32
C LEU A 65 0.20 20.56 12.18
N CYS A 66 -0.38 20.65 10.98
CA CYS A 66 -1.68 20.06 10.72
C CYS A 66 -1.55 18.64 10.16
N PHE A 67 -2.41 17.77 10.62
CA PHE A 67 -2.47 16.37 10.16
C PHE A 67 -3.88 15.80 10.33
N VAL A 68 -4.18 14.78 9.54
CA VAL A 68 -5.38 13.96 9.69
C VAL A 68 -4.97 12.61 10.25
N GLN A 69 -5.64 12.18 11.31
CA GLN A 69 -5.38 10.89 11.98
C GLN A 69 -6.62 10.01 12.00
N VAL A 70 -6.40 8.71 12.02
CA VAL A 70 -7.37 7.68 12.44
C VAL A 70 -7.10 7.42 13.93
N GLY A 71 -8.14 7.41 14.77
CA GLY A 71 -8.01 7.22 16.21
C GLY A 71 -7.37 5.86 16.55
N SER A 72 -7.97 4.78 16.08
CA SER A 72 -7.35 3.46 16.16
C SER A 72 -7.76 2.55 15.00
N LEU A 73 -6.96 1.52 14.74
CA LEU A 73 -7.26 0.42 13.83
C LEU A 73 -6.54 -0.85 14.28
N THR A 74 -7.00 -1.98 13.76
CA THR A 74 -6.40 -3.29 14.05
C THR A 74 -5.80 -3.89 12.78
N VAL A 75 -4.52 -4.26 12.84
CA VAL A 75 -3.86 -5.10 11.84
C VAL A 75 -3.93 -6.54 12.32
N ARG A 76 -4.47 -7.44 11.50
CA ARG A 76 -4.65 -8.87 11.81
C ARG A 76 -3.79 -9.73 10.91
N ASN A 77 -3.20 -10.76 11.50
CA ASN A 77 -2.52 -11.84 10.80
C ASN A 77 -3.46 -13.05 10.76
N VAL A 78 -4.03 -13.29 9.57
CA VAL A 78 -5.01 -14.36 9.37
C VAL A 78 -4.31 -15.64 8.97
N ILE A 79 -4.62 -16.73 9.67
CA ILE A 79 -4.09 -18.08 9.40
C ILE A 79 -4.79 -18.62 8.13
N LEU A 80 -4.04 -18.87 7.07
CA LEU A 80 -4.57 -19.45 5.83
C LEU A 80 -4.78 -20.97 5.94
N ASN A 81 -3.97 -21.65 6.73
CA ASN A 81 -4.11 -23.09 6.99
C ASN A 81 -4.25 -23.36 8.50
N PRO A 82 -5.46 -23.57 9.02
CA PRO A 82 -5.68 -23.79 10.44
C PRO A 82 -5.06 -25.09 10.97
N ASN A 83 -4.65 -26.01 10.09
CA ASN A 83 -3.98 -27.25 10.46
C ASN A 83 -2.44 -27.14 10.42
N ALA A 84 -1.89 -25.99 10.00
CA ALA A 84 -0.46 -25.77 10.09
C ALA A 84 -0.03 -25.64 11.55
N PRO A 85 1.13 -26.18 11.94
CA PRO A 85 1.64 -25.97 13.29
C PRO A 85 1.87 -24.46 13.52
N ASN A 86 1.46 -23.97 14.69
CA ASN A 86 1.78 -22.61 15.09
C ASN A 86 3.31 -22.44 15.11
N SER A 87 3.78 -21.40 14.44
CA SER A 87 5.20 -21.09 14.38
C SER A 87 5.38 -19.58 14.50
N ASP A 88 6.20 -19.15 15.44
CA ASP A 88 6.59 -17.75 15.60
C ASP A 88 7.26 -17.19 14.34
N LEU A 89 7.75 -18.06 13.45
CA LEU A 89 8.30 -17.66 12.14
C LEU A 89 7.25 -17.04 11.21
N MET A 90 5.96 -17.25 11.50
CA MET A 90 4.84 -16.65 10.79
C MET A 90 4.32 -15.36 11.44
N ASP A 91 4.92 -14.92 12.53
CA ASP A 91 4.70 -13.57 13.05
C ASP A 91 5.18 -12.57 12.02
N VAL A 92 4.49 -11.45 11.91
CA VAL A 92 4.82 -10.40 10.95
C VAL A 92 5.33 -9.15 11.65
N GLU A 93 6.56 -8.78 11.34
CA GLU A 93 7.11 -7.49 11.70
C GLU A 93 6.63 -6.42 10.70
N ILE A 94 5.76 -5.51 11.15
CA ILE A 94 5.36 -4.34 10.37
C ILE A 94 6.51 -3.33 10.38
N LYS A 95 6.80 -2.73 9.22
CA LYS A 95 7.91 -1.77 9.01
C LYS A 95 7.45 -0.40 8.58
N SER A 96 6.40 -0.35 7.78
CA SER A 96 5.90 0.91 7.23
C SER A 96 4.44 0.77 6.81
N TYR A 97 3.84 1.91 6.53
CA TYR A 97 2.56 1.98 5.84
C TYR A 97 2.61 3.04 4.74
N GLN A 98 1.70 2.92 3.80
CA GLN A 98 1.47 3.87 2.74
C GLN A 98 0.01 4.27 2.69
N VAL A 99 -0.26 5.55 2.44
CA VAL A 99 -1.60 6.04 2.11
C VAL A 99 -1.56 6.64 0.71
N THR A 100 -2.42 6.15 -0.16
CA THR A 100 -2.63 6.70 -1.49
C THR A 100 -3.99 7.37 -1.57
N TYR A 101 -4.14 8.33 -2.48
CA TYR A 101 -5.32 9.18 -2.57
C TYR A 101 -5.94 9.10 -3.95
N ARG A 102 -7.28 9.10 -4.00
CA ARG A 102 -8.05 9.16 -5.23
C ARG A 102 -9.20 10.16 -5.09
N ARG A 103 -9.43 10.99 -6.10
CA ARG A 103 -10.59 11.91 -6.12
C ARG A 103 -11.89 11.09 -6.26
N LEU A 104 -12.89 11.48 -5.48
CA LEU A 104 -14.27 10.99 -5.60
C LEU A 104 -15.20 12.01 -6.26
N ASP A 105 -14.70 13.19 -6.56
CA ASP A 105 -15.37 14.25 -7.32
C ASP A 105 -14.81 14.33 -8.75
N THR A 106 -15.08 15.43 -9.47
CA THR A 106 -14.69 15.62 -10.88
C THR A 106 -13.27 16.10 -11.08
N GLY A 107 -12.52 16.40 -10.00
CA GLY A 107 -11.13 16.82 -10.10
C GLY A 107 -10.19 15.66 -10.38
N THR A 108 -9.02 15.98 -10.92
CA THR A 108 -7.98 15.00 -11.29
C THR A 108 -6.74 15.09 -10.40
N ARG A 109 -6.46 16.27 -9.82
CA ARG A 109 -5.30 16.48 -8.96
C ARG A 109 -5.49 15.80 -7.61
N VAL A 110 -4.49 15.05 -7.17
CA VAL A 110 -4.45 14.35 -5.88
C VAL A 110 -3.19 14.72 -5.10
N PRO A 111 -3.21 14.66 -3.76
CA PRO A 111 -2.00 14.79 -2.95
C PRO A 111 -0.98 13.69 -3.27
N ARG A 112 0.29 13.92 -2.95
CA ARG A 112 1.32 12.88 -3.03
C ARG A 112 1.04 11.78 -2.01
N PRO A 113 1.34 10.51 -2.33
CA PRO A 113 1.25 9.42 -1.36
C PRO A 113 2.05 9.74 -0.09
N LEU A 114 1.49 9.37 1.06
CA LEU A 114 2.19 9.38 2.34
C LEU A 114 2.84 8.01 2.54
N VAL A 115 4.12 7.98 2.93
CA VAL A 115 4.82 6.76 3.36
C VAL A 115 5.52 7.06 4.68
N GLU A 116 5.18 6.28 5.71
CA GLU A 116 5.71 6.47 7.05
C GLU A 116 6.15 5.15 7.68
N GLY A 117 7.10 5.23 8.61
CA GLY A 117 7.51 4.10 9.41
C GLY A 117 6.46 3.73 10.46
N GLN A 118 6.13 2.45 10.56
CA GLN A 118 5.29 1.91 11.63
C GLN A 118 5.90 0.61 12.09
N PHE A 119 6.19 0.50 13.38
CA PHE A 119 6.88 -0.66 13.92
C PHE A 119 5.98 -1.43 14.90
N GLY A 120 5.98 -2.75 14.76
CA GLY A 120 5.25 -3.63 15.63
C GLY A 120 5.26 -5.06 15.11
N ILE A 121 4.88 -5.99 15.95
CA ILE A 121 4.76 -7.41 15.58
C ILE A 121 3.28 -7.80 15.65
N VAL A 122 2.80 -8.38 14.56
CA VAL A 122 1.48 -9.01 14.49
C VAL A 122 1.69 -10.51 14.69
N PRO A 123 1.32 -11.09 15.86
CA PRO A 123 1.50 -12.50 16.11
C PRO A 123 0.72 -13.36 15.12
N HIS A 124 1.19 -14.56 14.85
CA HIS A 124 0.49 -15.53 14.00
C HIS A 124 -0.91 -15.84 14.54
N GLY A 125 -1.93 -15.61 13.70
CA GLY A 125 -3.33 -15.72 14.12
C GLY A 125 -3.80 -14.66 15.12
N GLY A 126 -2.96 -13.66 15.42
CA GLY A 126 -3.23 -12.57 16.35
C GLY A 126 -3.50 -11.24 15.66
N ASN A 127 -3.42 -10.18 16.46
CA ASN A 127 -3.63 -8.82 16.00
C ASN A 127 -2.65 -7.84 16.67
N MET A 128 -2.52 -6.66 16.07
CA MET A 128 -1.81 -5.50 16.60
C MET A 128 -2.72 -4.29 16.48
N GLN A 129 -2.92 -3.56 17.55
CA GLN A 129 -3.60 -2.27 17.53
C GLN A 129 -2.60 -1.17 17.15
N VAL A 130 -3.05 -0.24 16.34
CA VAL A 130 -2.32 0.96 15.94
C VAL A 130 -3.19 2.15 16.30
N ASP A 131 -2.67 3.03 17.16
CA ASP A 131 -3.39 4.20 17.65
C ASP A 131 -2.82 5.49 17.02
N ASN A 132 -3.70 6.49 16.80
CA ASN A 132 -3.35 7.81 16.29
C ASN A 132 -2.55 7.77 14.99
N LEU A 133 -2.96 6.92 14.05
CA LEU A 133 -2.27 6.76 12.77
C LEU A 133 -2.47 8.00 11.90
N VAL A 134 -1.37 8.67 11.55
CA VAL A 134 -1.41 9.80 10.62
C VAL A 134 -1.68 9.27 9.21
N VAL A 135 -2.74 9.72 8.58
CA VAL A 135 -3.12 9.33 7.22
C VAL A 135 -2.92 10.46 6.20
N MET A 136 -2.66 11.67 6.69
CA MET A 136 -2.31 12.83 5.87
C MET A 136 -1.54 13.82 6.72
N GLY A 137 -0.35 14.20 6.29
CA GLY A 137 0.52 15.14 6.99
C GLY A 137 0.50 16.55 6.37
N PRO A 138 1.34 17.46 6.89
CA PRO A 138 1.45 18.83 6.38
C PRO A 138 1.82 18.88 4.90
N GLU A 139 2.66 17.95 4.40
CA GLU A 139 3.04 17.91 2.99
C GLU A 139 1.83 17.72 2.08
N GLN A 140 0.87 16.89 2.47
CA GLN A 140 -0.35 16.63 1.71
C GLN A 140 -1.35 17.78 1.83
N LEU A 141 -1.52 18.33 3.04
CA LEU A 141 -2.53 19.33 3.37
C LEU A 141 -2.17 20.73 2.87
N LEU A 142 -0.87 21.10 2.93
CA LEU A 142 -0.38 22.44 2.58
C LEU A 142 0.09 22.56 1.12
N ASN A 143 -0.05 21.49 0.33
CA ASN A 143 0.21 21.51 -1.10
C ASN A 143 -1.07 21.27 -1.90
N THR A 144 -1.04 21.61 -3.19
CA THR A 144 -2.18 21.41 -4.10
C THR A 144 -2.53 19.92 -4.21
N PRO A 145 -3.84 19.58 -4.26
CA PRO A 145 -5.01 20.48 -4.38
C PRO A 145 -5.56 21.02 -3.05
N LEU A 146 -5.19 20.45 -1.89
CA LEU A 146 -5.83 20.79 -0.62
C LEU A 146 -5.49 22.19 -0.12
N SER A 147 -4.28 22.69 -0.41
CA SER A 147 -3.92 24.08 -0.09
C SER A 147 -4.81 25.13 -0.77
N ASP A 148 -5.46 24.78 -1.88
CA ASP A 148 -6.41 25.68 -2.55
C ASP A 148 -7.64 25.99 -1.66
N LEU A 149 -7.97 25.10 -0.71
CA LEU A 149 -9.05 25.27 0.27
C LEU A 149 -8.70 26.23 1.42
N LEU A 150 -7.44 26.62 1.59
CA LEU A 150 -7.07 27.65 2.56
C LEU A 150 -7.73 28.99 2.18
N LEU A 151 -8.27 29.72 3.13
CA LEU A 151 -8.91 31.02 2.88
C LEU A 151 -7.95 32.00 2.20
N VAL A 152 -6.69 32.02 2.60
CA VAL A 152 -5.63 32.81 1.99
C VAL A 152 -5.43 32.51 0.50
N ASN A 153 -5.79 31.30 0.05
CA ASN A 153 -5.69 30.85 -1.35
C ASN A 153 -7.03 30.90 -2.11
N GLY A 154 -8.10 31.37 -1.45
CA GLY A 154 -9.42 31.55 -2.05
C GLY A 154 -10.52 30.67 -1.46
N GLY A 155 -10.19 29.60 -0.73
CA GLY A 155 -11.15 28.74 -0.03
C GLY A 155 -11.91 27.75 -0.93
N PHE A 156 -11.44 27.50 -2.16
CA PHE A 156 -12.06 26.58 -3.10
C PHE A 156 -11.02 25.89 -4.00
N ASP A 157 -11.34 24.70 -4.45
CA ASP A 157 -10.52 23.95 -5.39
C ASP A 157 -10.46 24.68 -6.75
N LYS A 158 -9.28 25.08 -7.17
CA LYS A 158 -9.06 25.83 -8.44
C LYS A 158 -9.31 25.01 -9.70
N GLU A 159 -9.37 23.68 -9.57
CA GLU A 159 -9.66 22.80 -10.70
C GLU A 159 -11.17 22.70 -10.97
N THR A 160 -11.97 22.54 -9.91
CA THR A 160 -13.41 22.28 -10.01
C THR A 160 -14.29 23.46 -9.62
N GLY A 161 -13.73 24.48 -8.94
CA GLY A 161 -14.49 25.60 -8.35
C GLY A 161 -15.27 25.21 -7.09
N SER A 162 -15.12 23.98 -6.60
CA SER A 162 -15.86 23.48 -5.45
C SER A 162 -15.21 23.95 -4.13
N PRO A 163 -15.97 24.33 -3.09
CA PRO A 163 -15.46 24.57 -1.75
C PRO A 163 -15.13 23.28 -0.99
N VAL A 164 -15.38 22.11 -1.60
CA VAL A 164 -15.15 20.79 -1.00
C VAL A 164 -14.41 19.89 -1.98
N ILE A 165 -13.36 19.24 -1.49
CA ILE A 165 -12.63 18.17 -2.18
C ILE A 165 -12.93 16.86 -1.47
N LYS A 166 -13.39 15.84 -2.22
CA LYS A 166 -13.64 14.49 -1.69
C LYS A 166 -12.56 13.54 -2.12
N LEU A 167 -11.88 12.91 -1.16
CA LEU A 167 -10.84 11.92 -1.40
C LEU A 167 -11.22 10.56 -0.83
N GLU A 168 -10.94 9.50 -1.58
CA GLU A 168 -10.78 8.15 -1.07
C GLU A 168 -9.32 7.96 -0.69
N LEU A 169 -9.09 7.49 0.51
CA LEU A 169 -7.78 7.10 1.01
C LEU A 169 -7.69 5.58 0.99
N ALA A 170 -6.56 5.05 0.55
CA ALA A 170 -6.27 3.63 0.57
C ALA A 170 -5.00 3.40 1.39
N LEU A 171 -5.16 2.78 2.56
CA LEU A 171 -4.12 2.49 3.54
C LEU A 171 -3.62 1.06 3.36
N THR A 172 -2.31 0.89 3.22
CA THR A 172 -1.62 -0.40 3.09
C THR A 172 -0.47 -0.47 4.08
N PHE A 173 -0.39 -1.53 4.88
CA PHE A 173 0.78 -1.83 5.71
C PHE A 173 1.71 -2.79 4.99
N PHE A 174 3.00 -2.60 5.20
CA PHE A 174 4.08 -3.45 4.68
C PHE A 174 4.90 -4.01 5.83
N GLY A 175 5.23 -5.26 5.73
CA GLY A 175 5.99 -5.96 6.75
C GLY A 175 6.73 -7.17 6.19
N LYS A 176 7.30 -7.93 7.09
CA LYS A 176 8.04 -9.15 6.79
C LYS A 176 7.72 -10.22 7.83
N THR A 177 7.48 -11.44 7.40
CA THR A 177 7.42 -12.57 8.33
C THR A 177 8.78 -12.77 9.00
N LEU A 178 8.82 -13.36 10.18
CA LEU A 178 10.10 -13.72 10.82
C LEU A 178 10.85 -14.81 10.03
N SER A 179 10.18 -15.55 9.13
CA SER A 179 10.82 -16.41 8.14
C SER A 179 11.51 -15.65 6.99
N GLY A 180 11.20 -14.37 6.81
CA GLY A 180 11.86 -13.50 5.84
C GLY A 180 11.03 -13.18 4.60
N ASP A 181 9.76 -13.59 4.53
CA ASP A 181 8.87 -13.31 3.40
C ASP A 181 8.26 -11.92 3.51
N ASP A 182 8.27 -11.16 2.42
CA ASP A 182 7.62 -9.85 2.36
C ASP A 182 6.10 -10.02 2.27
N VAL A 183 5.37 -9.25 3.06
CA VAL A 183 3.90 -9.27 3.13
C VAL A 183 3.34 -7.86 3.17
N ALA A 184 2.12 -7.70 2.64
CA ALA A 184 1.39 -6.44 2.70
C ALA A 184 -0.09 -6.72 2.97
N THR A 185 -0.78 -5.73 3.54
CA THR A 185 -2.26 -5.79 3.64
C THR A 185 -2.89 -5.48 2.29
N GLU A 186 -4.10 -5.96 2.07
CA GLU A 186 -4.95 -5.32 1.08
C GLU A 186 -5.21 -3.86 1.47
N PRO A 187 -5.39 -2.95 0.48
CA PRO A 187 -5.65 -1.56 0.76
C PRO A 187 -6.99 -1.37 1.48
N ALA A 188 -6.97 -0.90 2.72
CA ALA A 188 -8.16 -0.52 3.46
C ALA A 188 -8.61 0.88 3.01
N LYS A 189 -9.86 1.00 2.53
CA LYS A 189 -10.36 2.20 1.88
C LYS A 189 -11.41 2.92 2.71
N PHE A 190 -11.29 4.24 2.80
CA PHE A 190 -12.27 5.12 3.42
C PHE A 190 -12.25 6.49 2.75
N ALA A 191 -13.30 7.28 2.97
CA ALA A 191 -13.47 8.57 2.30
C ALA A 191 -13.49 9.72 3.30
N ILE A 192 -12.82 10.83 2.94
CA ILE A 192 -12.83 12.08 3.71
C ILE A 192 -13.24 13.24 2.80
N SER A 193 -14.07 14.13 3.32
CA SER A 193 -14.44 15.39 2.69
C SER A 193 -13.61 16.54 3.28
N PHE A 194 -12.83 17.21 2.46
CA PHE A 194 -12.02 18.38 2.84
C PHE A 194 -12.74 19.66 2.44
N SER A 195 -12.80 20.62 3.36
CA SER A 195 -13.40 21.94 3.14
C SER A 195 -12.46 23.07 3.58
N SER A 196 -12.83 24.27 3.20
CA SER A 196 -12.25 25.49 3.74
C SER A 196 -12.46 25.64 5.23
#